data_fbd058ea2702741022ed5ce2dbee3c64
#
_entry.id   fbd058ea2702741022ed5ce2dbee3c64
#
_cell.length_a   1.000
_cell.length_b   1.000
_cell.length_c   1.000
_cell.angle_alpha   90.00
_cell.angle_beta   90.00
_cell.angle_gamma   90.00
#
_symmetry.space_group_name_H-M   'P 1'
#
loop_
_entity.id
_entity.type
_entity.pdbx_description
1 polymer ?
#
loop_
_entity_poly.entity_id
_entity_poly.type
_entity_poly.pdbx_seq_one_letter_code
_entity_poly.pdbx_strand_id
1 'polypeptide(L)'
;MSYWSDPGKHGWDELWQNHPAVRAWINRRVTGDPEKWPIEWLPRVVPDRLPFRRAVSIGCGLGNLERSLVELGVVGRVTGVDASVEAVGQARSAASAAGLTDRISYVAADAWTFLAATRGLDAVLFHSSLHHFDRLADFLGLVRAALSPRGILYLDEYVGPARGEWTWRHLLRWNRLYRGLPAAVRRTRVIRRPINREDPTEAIESSGILPAVERHFRVLARGDYGGNLLAPIYPSLRRPDQAEGPSRAAFDGAVEFLLEREERMLGGDPGSSFHAVVVAEPR
;
A
#
# COMPACT_ATOMS: atom_id res chain seq x y z
N MET A 1 -13.14 -3.12 -20.71
CA MET A 1 -13.16 -2.19 -19.57
C MET A 1 -12.00 -2.57 -18.68
N SER A 2 -11.22 -1.60 -18.22
CA SER A 2 -10.10 -1.88 -17.32
C SER A 2 -10.64 -2.36 -15.97
N TYR A 3 -9.91 -3.23 -15.27
CA TYR A 3 -10.23 -3.69 -13.91
C TYR A 3 -10.55 -2.51 -12.96
N TRP A 4 -9.86 -1.39 -13.14
CA TRP A 4 -9.95 -0.18 -12.32
C TRP A 4 -11.11 0.77 -12.66
N SER A 5 -11.95 0.44 -13.68
CA SER A 5 -13.10 1.30 -14.05
C SER A 5 -14.28 1.22 -13.08
N ASP A 6 -14.30 0.27 -12.15
CA ASP A 6 -15.34 0.17 -11.12
C ASP A 6 -14.71 0.04 -9.72
N PRO A 7 -14.36 1.17 -9.07
CA PRO A 7 -13.75 1.17 -7.74
C PRO A 7 -14.61 0.49 -6.66
N GLY A 8 -15.92 0.40 -6.83
CA GLY A 8 -16.83 -0.26 -5.90
C GLY A 8 -16.65 -1.78 -5.83
N LYS A 9 -15.99 -2.40 -6.82
CA LYS A 9 -15.72 -3.84 -6.85
C LYS A 9 -14.49 -4.29 -6.06
N HIS A 10 -13.65 -3.36 -5.60
CA HIS A 10 -12.35 -3.70 -5.04
C HIS A 10 -12.36 -4.18 -3.59
N GLY A 11 -13.52 -4.30 -2.94
CA GLY A 11 -13.61 -4.86 -1.59
C GLY A 11 -12.71 -4.18 -0.56
N TRP A 12 -12.55 -2.86 -0.65
CA TRP A 12 -11.67 -2.08 0.24
C TRP A 12 -11.96 -2.34 1.73
N ASP A 13 -13.23 -2.57 2.08
CA ASP A 13 -13.64 -2.89 3.46
C ASP A 13 -13.19 -4.30 3.90
N GLU A 14 -12.76 -5.13 2.95
CA GLU A 14 -12.31 -6.51 3.20
C GLU A 14 -10.78 -6.62 3.36
N LEU A 15 -10.04 -5.53 3.23
CA LEU A 15 -8.59 -5.56 3.36
C LEU A 15 -8.17 -5.87 4.81
N TRP A 16 -7.16 -6.72 4.95
CA TRP A 16 -6.62 -7.10 6.24
C TRP A 16 -6.09 -5.91 7.05
N GLN A 17 -5.56 -4.88 6.38
CA GLN A 17 -5.08 -3.65 7.01
C GLN A 17 -6.18 -2.82 7.66
N ASN A 18 -7.45 -3.04 7.31
CA ASN A 18 -8.58 -2.28 7.86
C ASN A 18 -9.12 -2.88 9.17
N HIS A 19 -8.67 -4.07 9.57
CA HIS A 19 -9.00 -4.60 10.89
C HIS A 19 -8.37 -3.73 11.98
N PRO A 20 -9.10 -3.26 13.02
CA PRO A 20 -8.58 -2.30 14.00
C PRO A 20 -7.28 -2.72 14.68
N ALA A 21 -7.17 -3.98 15.12
CA ALA A 21 -5.96 -4.51 15.76
C ALA A 21 -4.77 -4.55 14.78
N VAL A 22 -5.03 -4.88 13.51
CA VAL A 22 -3.99 -4.89 12.47
C VAL A 22 -3.54 -3.47 12.15
N ARG A 23 -4.47 -2.54 12.03
CA ARG A 23 -4.15 -1.13 11.78
C ARG A 23 -3.28 -0.55 12.89
N ALA A 24 -3.69 -0.72 14.13
CA ALA A 24 -2.91 -0.26 15.29
C ALA A 24 -1.51 -0.92 15.33
N TRP A 25 -1.40 -2.16 14.93
CA TRP A 25 -0.12 -2.88 14.85
C TRP A 25 0.78 -2.32 13.73
N ILE A 26 0.26 -2.11 12.51
CA ILE A 26 0.97 -1.48 11.39
C ILE A 26 1.47 -0.09 11.80
N ASN A 27 0.57 0.73 12.33
CA ASN A 27 0.86 2.08 12.77
C ASN A 27 2.01 2.10 13.78
N ARG A 28 1.94 1.26 14.82
CA ARG A 28 2.99 1.16 15.85
C ARG A 28 4.33 0.72 15.26
N ARG A 29 4.34 -0.23 14.33
CA ARG A 29 5.57 -0.70 13.70
C ARG A 29 6.25 0.36 12.85
N VAL A 30 5.49 1.17 12.14
CA VAL A 30 6.03 2.20 11.23
C VAL A 30 6.32 3.49 11.99
N THR A 31 5.36 3.99 12.75
CA THR A 31 5.45 5.32 13.38
C THR A 31 5.89 5.29 14.84
N GLY A 32 5.78 4.14 15.52
CA GLY A 32 5.94 3.98 16.96
C GLY A 32 4.65 4.29 17.75
N ASP A 33 3.57 4.74 17.08
CA ASP A 33 2.32 5.16 17.70
C ASP A 33 1.15 4.41 17.02
N PRO A 34 0.30 3.67 17.76
CA PRO A 34 -0.79 2.89 17.20
C PRO A 34 -1.88 3.74 16.52
N GLU A 35 -1.99 5.03 16.87
CA GLU A 35 -3.01 5.93 16.33
C GLU A 35 -2.54 6.69 15.08
N LYS A 36 -1.24 6.75 14.81
CA LYS A 36 -0.66 7.48 13.69
C LYS A 36 -0.47 6.62 12.46
N TRP A 37 -1.10 7.03 11.37
CA TRP A 37 -0.95 6.36 10.08
C TRP A 37 0.49 6.42 9.54
N PRO A 38 0.91 5.48 8.69
CA PRO A 38 2.27 5.46 8.13
C PRO A 38 2.71 6.78 7.48
N ILE A 39 1.80 7.50 6.83
CA ILE A 39 2.10 8.81 6.22
C ILE A 39 2.52 9.88 7.23
N GLU A 40 2.04 9.79 8.48
CA GLU A 40 2.41 10.69 9.57
C GLU A 40 3.83 10.44 10.09
N TRP A 41 4.54 9.47 9.52
CA TRP A 41 5.97 9.28 9.79
C TRP A 41 6.85 10.31 9.10
N LEU A 42 6.39 10.90 7.98
CA LEU A 42 7.14 11.90 7.20
C LEU A 42 7.66 13.09 8.01
N PRO A 43 6.88 13.74 8.89
CA PRO A 43 7.38 14.83 9.72
C PRO A 43 8.55 14.45 10.64
N ARG A 44 8.65 13.18 11.00
CA ARG A 44 9.74 12.66 11.82
C ARG A 44 10.99 12.31 11.01
N VAL A 45 10.80 11.82 9.76
CA VAL A 45 11.90 11.39 8.90
C VAL A 45 12.53 12.55 8.15
N VAL A 46 11.71 13.51 7.67
CA VAL A 46 12.14 14.64 6.84
C VAL A 46 11.56 15.98 7.31
N PRO A 47 11.76 16.37 8.60
CA PRO A 47 11.11 17.55 9.19
C PRO A 47 11.44 18.84 8.44
N ASP A 48 12.68 18.98 7.96
CA ASP A 48 13.18 20.21 7.30
C ASP A 48 12.74 20.34 5.83
N ARG A 49 11.93 19.40 5.33
CA ARG A 49 11.44 19.37 3.93
C ARG A 49 9.95 19.66 3.82
N LEU A 50 9.25 19.71 4.94
CA LEU A 50 7.80 19.93 5.00
C LEU A 50 7.44 21.41 5.20
N PRO A 51 6.29 21.87 4.71
CA PRO A 51 5.41 21.14 3.78
C PRO A 51 5.99 21.09 2.36
N PHE A 52 5.77 19.97 1.65
CA PHE A 52 6.12 19.88 0.23
C PHE A 52 5.26 20.87 -0.58
N ARG A 53 5.88 21.72 -1.38
CA ARG A 53 5.17 22.72 -2.19
C ARG A 53 4.52 22.09 -3.42
N ARG A 54 5.17 21.09 -4.02
CA ARG A 54 4.75 20.39 -5.24
C ARG A 54 4.94 18.89 -5.04
N ALA A 55 3.87 18.19 -4.73
CA ALA A 55 3.86 16.75 -4.60
C ALA A 55 3.02 16.08 -5.70
N VAL A 56 3.38 14.87 -6.05
CA VAL A 56 2.60 14.01 -6.96
C VAL A 56 2.39 12.65 -6.32
N SER A 57 1.15 12.17 -6.36
CA SER A 57 0.78 10.81 -5.99
C SER A 57 0.44 10.03 -7.26
N ILE A 58 1.08 8.89 -7.47
CA ILE A 58 0.90 8.04 -8.64
C ILE A 58 0.03 6.82 -8.28
N GLY A 59 -1.00 6.55 -9.10
CA GLY A 59 -2.03 5.57 -8.78
C GLY A 59 -2.91 6.06 -7.65
N CYS A 60 -3.41 7.29 -7.75
CA CYS A 60 -4.14 7.97 -6.66
C CYS A 60 -5.52 7.36 -6.35
N GLY A 61 -6.07 6.56 -7.26
CA GLY A 61 -7.38 5.95 -7.10
C GLY A 61 -8.47 6.97 -6.74
N LEU A 62 -9.12 6.79 -5.60
CA LEU A 62 -10.19 7.66 -5.09
C LEU A 62 -9.70 8.92 -4.36
N GLY A 63 -8.40 9.16 -4.34
CA GLY A 63 -7.81 10.40 -3.81
C GLY A 63 -7.80 10.49 -2.28
N ASN A 64 -7.85 9.38 -1.56
CA ASN A 64 -7.84 9.39 -0.09
C ASN A 64 -6.51 9.91 0.47
N LEU A 65 -5.39 9.46 -0.08
CA LEU A 65 -4.06 9.87 0.37
C LEU A 65 -3.86 11.38 0.21
N GLU A 66 -4.24 11.95 -0.94
CA GLU A 66 -4.05 13.37 -1.24
C GLU A 66 -4.83 14.27 -0.27
N ARG A 67 -6.07 13.88 0.07
CA ARG A 67 -6.86 14.61 1.07
C ARG A 67 -6.20 14.55 2.45
N SER A 68 -5.77 13.37 2.88
CA SER A 68 -5.05 13.21 4.15
C SER A 68 -3.75 14.02 4.20
N LEU A 69 -2.96 14.04 3.11
CA LEU A 69 -1.72 14.82 3.02
C LEU A 69 -1.96 16.33 3.21
N VAL A 70 -3.07 16.83 2.64
CA VAL A 70 -3.45 18.23 2.77
C VAL A 70 -3.97 18.53 4.18
N GLU A 71 -4.81 17.68 4.75
CA GLU A 71 -5.37 17.83 6.11
C GLU A 71 -4.27 17.79 7.17
N LEU A 72 -3.28 16.90 7.01
CA LEU A 72 -2.11 16.80 7.89
C LEU A 72 -1.08 17.92 7.70
N GLY A 73 -1.28 18.80 6.70
CA GLY A 73 -0.32 19.87 6.41
C GLY A 73 1.03 19.40 5.84
N VAL A 74 1.11 18.15 5.37
CA VAL A 74 2.32 17.57 4.81
C VAL A 74 2.63 18.15 3.43
N VAL A 75 1.60 18.56 2.69
CA VAL A 75 1.74 19.16 1.37
C VAL A 75 1.06 20.51 1.28
N GLY A 76 1.65 21.46 0.56
CA GLY A 76 1.00 22.70 0.12
C GLY A 76 0.03 22.46 -1.03
N ARG A 77 0.52 21.77 -2.08
CA ARG A 77 -0.27 21.31 -3.24
C ARG A 77 0.14 19.91 -3.64
N VAL A 78 -0.85 19.11 -4.08
CA VAL A 78 -0.62 17.77 -4.57
C VAL A 78 -1.43 17.52 -5.84
N THR A 79 -0.83 16.78 -6.78
CA THR A 79 -1.50 16.26 -7.98
C THR A 79 -1.60 14.75 -7.86
N GLY A 80 -2.81 14.22 -7.82
CA GLY A 80 -3.08 12.80 -7.96
C GLY A 80 -3.12 12.41 -9.43
N VAL A 81 -2.43 11.36 -9.83
CA VAL A 81 -2.40 10.81 -11.19
C VAL A 81 -2.88 9.37 -11.17
N ASP A 82 -3.84 9.05 -12.03
CA ASP A 82 -4.34 7.69 -12.20
C ASP A 82 -4.72 7.45 -13.66
N ALA A 83 -4.60 6.21 -14.13
CA ALA A 83 -5.01 5.84 -15.47
C ALA A 83 -6.54 5.72 -15.62
N SER A 84 -7.26 5.50 -14.51
CA SER A 84 -8.73 5.37 -14.50
C SER A 84 -9.40 6.74 -14.49
N VAL A 85 -10.09 7.05 -15.57
CA VAL A 85 -10.91 8.29 -15.70
C VAL A 85 -12.00 8.31 -14.64
N GLU A 86 -12.60 7.17 -14.36
CA GLU A 86 -13.69 7.00 -13.38
C GLU A 86 -13.19 7.26 -11.95
N ALA A 87 -12.05 6.69 -11.57
CA ALA A 87 -11.44 6.90 -10.26
C ALA A 87 -11.08 8.39 -10.06
N VAL A 88 -10.45 9.00 -11.07
CA VAL A 88 -10.13 10.43 -11.07
C VAL A 88 -11.39 11.30 -10.96
N GLY A 89 -12.48 10.94 -11.64
CA GLY A 89 -13.76 11.62 -11.51
C GLY A 89 -14.31 11.62 -10.08
N GLN A 90 -14.26 10.46 -9.42
CA GLN A 90 -14.70 10.31 -8.03
C GLN A 90 -13.75 11.06 -7.06
N ALA A 91 -12.43 10.99 -7.27
CA ALA A 91 -11.45 11.73 -6.48
C ALA A 91 -11.67 13.25 -6.55
N ARG A 92 -11.95 13.79 -7.75
CA ARG A 92 -12.30 15.21 -7.94
C ARG A 92 -13.56 15.59 -7.19
N SER A 93 -14.61 14.77 -7.29
CA SER A 93 -15.87 15.01 -6.58
C SER A 93 -15.67 15.01 -5.06
N ALA A 94 -14.90 14.07 -4.54
CA ALA A 94 -14.59 14.00 -3.12
C ALA A 94 -13.75 15.19 -2.62
N ALA A 95 -12.75 15.65 -3.39
CA ALA A 95 -11.97 16.84 -3.06
C ALA A 95 -12.81 18.12 -3.10
N SER A 96 -13.73 18.22 -4.07
CA SER A 96 -14.68 19.34 -4.15
C SER A 96 -15.63 19.37 -2.95
N ALA A 97 -16.18 18.22 -2.56
CA ALA A 97 -17.02 18.10 -1.37
C ALA A 97 -16.30 18.48 -0.07
N ALA A 98 -14.98 18.22 0.00
CA ALA A 98 -14.12 18.59 1.12
C ALA A 98 -13.59 20.04 1.04
N GLY A 99 -13.88 20.82 -0.01
CA GLY A 99 -13.38 22.20 -0.18
C GLY A 99 -11.87 22.29 -0.45
N LEU A 100 -11.26 21.25 -1.05
CA LEU A 100 -9.81 21.15 -1.21
C LEU A 100 -9.31 21.37 -2.66
N THR A 101 -10.17 21.85 -3.56
CA THR A 101 -9.87 22.00 -5.00
C THR A 101 -8.73 22.99 -5.30
N ASP A 102 -8.46 23.95 -4.42
CA ASP A 102 -7.35 24.89 -4.56
C ASP A 102 -5.98 24.27 -4.27
N ARG A 103 -5.97 23.14 -3.55
CA ARG A 103 -4.76 22.44 -3.08
C ARG A 103 -4.55 21.08 -3.71
N ILE A 104 -5.62 20.45 -4.21
CA ILE A 104 -5.56 19.12 -4.84
C ILE A 104 -6.05 19.21 -6.27
N SER A 105 -5.26 18.70 -7.19
CA SER A 105 -5.66 18.45 -8.57
C SER A 105 -5.56 16.96 -8.88
N TYR A 106 -6.40 16.47 -9.81
CA TYR A 106 -6.36 15.07 -10.26
C TYR A 106 -6.29 15.02 -11.78
N VAL A 107 -5.44 14.14 -12.32
CA VAL A 107 -5.18 14.00 -13.75
C VAL A 107 -5.35 12.53 -14.14
N ALA A 108 -6.26 12.27 -15.10
CA ALA A 108 -6.36 10.97 -15.74
C ALA A 108 -5.27 10.86 -16.81
N ALA A 109 -4.20 10.13 -16.52
CA ALA A 109 -3.05 10.02 -17.41
C ALA A 109 -2.26 8.74 -17.15
N ASP A 110 -1.52 8.30 -18.17
CA ASP A 110 -0.48 7.31 -18.03
C ASP A 110 0.69 7.88 -17.20
N ALA A 111 1.12 7.15 -16.18
CA ALA A 111 2.13 7.60 -15.23
C ALA A 111 3.52 7.78 -15.87
N TRP A 112 3.89 6.95 -16.86
CA TRP A 112 5.14 7.08 -17.59
C TRP A 112 5.20 8.40 -18.36
N THR A 113 4.14 8.68 -19.11
CA THR A 113 4.02 9.92 -19.89
C THR A 113 3.99 11.15 -18.99
N PHE A 114 3.25 11.10 -17.89
CA PHE A 114 3.17 12.19 -16.93
C PHE A 114 4.52 12.52 -16.29
N LEU A 115 5.22 11.50 -15.78
CA LEU A 115 6.52 11.68 -15.12
C LEU A 115 7.62 12.08 -16.10
N ALA A 116 7.58 11.59 -17.36
CA ALA A 116 8.53 11.99 -18.40
C ALA A 116 8.49 13.50 -18.68
N ALA A 117 7.33 14.12 -18.58
CA ALA A 117 7.11 15.55 -18.79
C ALA A 117 7.25 16.41 -17.52
N THR A 118 7.44 15.81 -16.33
CA THR A 118 7.40 16.53 -15.06
C THR A 118 8.80 16.66 -14.46
N ARG A 119 9.10 17.84 -13.88
CA ARG A 119 10.38 18.11 -13.19
C ARG A 119 10.17 18.98 -11.96
N GLY A 120 11.14 18.91 -11.03
CA GLY A 120 11.24 19.78 -9.86
C GLY A 120 10.17 19.51 -8.81
N LEU A 121 9.80 18.25 -8.62
CA LEU A 121 8.88 17.83 -7.57
C LEU A 121 9.62 17.74 -6.22
N ASP A 122 8.95 18.15 -5.16
CA ASP A 122 9.44 17.98 -3.79
C ASP A 122 9.14 16.58 -3.26
N ALA A 123 8.08 15.94 -3.74
CA ALA A 123 7.74 14.57 -3.39
C ALA A 123 7.02 13.83 -4.53
N VAL A 124 7.36 12.54 -4.68
CA VAL A 124 6.56 11.56 -5.43
C VAL A 124 6.15 10.46 -4.47
N LEU A 125 4.85 10.16 -4.42
CA LEU A 125 4.26 9.22 -3.49
C LEU A 125 3.59 8.07 -4.23
N PHE A 126 3.76 6.87 -3.69
CA PHE A 126 3.04 5.66 -4.08
C PHE A 126 2.41 5.04 -2.82
N HIS A 127 1.14 4.73 -2.90
CA HIS A 127 0.41 4.05 -1.84
C HIS A 127 -0.39 2.90 -2.46
N SER A 128 0.10 1.69 -2.29
CA SER A 128 -0.47 0.48 -2.87
C SER A 128 -0.70 0.59 -4.39
N SER A 129 0.29 1.10 -5.12
CA SER A 129 0.19 1.34 -6.55
C SER A 129 1.42 0.96 -7.36
N LEU A 130 2.64 1.05 -6.78
CA LEU A 130 3.88 0.78 -7.52
C LEU A 130 4.01 -0.71 -7.93
N HIS A 131 3.40 -1.63 -7.20
CA HIS A 131 3.42 -3.05 -7.53
C HIS A 131 2.64 -3.42 -8.82
N HIS A 132 1.90 -2.47 -9.41
CA HIS A 132 1.27 -2.61 -10.73
C HIS A 132 2.18 -2.24 -11.90
N PHE A 133 3.37 -1.72 -11.64
CA PHE A 133 4.30 -1.28 -12.68
C PHE A 133 5.31 -2.36 -13.04
N ASP A 134 5.59 -2.48 -14.33
CA ASP A 134 6.70 -3.25 -14.88
C ASP A 134 7.95 -2.36 -15.10
N ARG A 135 9.07 -2.97 -15.49
CA ARG A 135 10.32 -2.26 -15.77
C ARG A 135 10.67 -1.25 -14.66
N LEU A 136 10.57 -1.70 -13.42
CA LEU A 136 10.70 -0.85 -12.22
C LEU A 136 11.98 -0.01 -12.22
N ALA A 137 13.10 -0.54 -12.72
CA ALA A 137 14.34 0.23 -12.77
C ALA A 137 14.23 1.46 -13.68
N ASP A 138 13.62 1.32 -14.86
CA ASP A 138 13.43 2.44 -15.80
C ASP A 138 12.40 3.43 -15.23
N PHE A 139 11.31 2.91 -14.69
CA PHE A 139 10.24 3.73 -14.10
C PHE A 139 10.74 4.57 -12.92
N LEU A 140 11.47 3.97 -11.99
CA LEU A 140 12.07 4.70 -10.86
C LEU A 140 13.19 5.65 -11.31
N GLY A 141 13.85 5.39 -12.43
CA GLY A 141 14.71 6.35 -13.10
C GLY A 141 13.97 7.63 -13.54
N LEU A 142 12.75 7.49 -14.09
CA LEU A 142 11.88 8.64 -14.40
C LEU A 142 11.41 9.37 -13.14
N VAL A 143 11.01 8.62 -12.10
CA VAL A 143 10.63 9.20 -10.80
C VAL A 143 11.79 10.04 -10.24
N ARG A 144 13.02 9.50 -10.27
CA ARG A 144 14.21 10.22 -9.85
C ARG A 144 14.44 11.49 -10.66
N ALA A 145 14.28 11.44 -11.99
CA ALA A 145 14.43 12.59 -12.86
C ALA A 145 13.36 13.67 -12.68
N ALA A 146 12.15 13.29 -12.24
CA ALA A 146 11.06 14.21 -11.94
C ALA A 146 11.25 14.96 -10.61
N LEU A 147 11.96 14.37 -9.66
CA LEU A 147 12.24 14.96 -8.36
C LEU A 147 13.28 16.10 -8.44
N SER A 148 13.15 17.06 -7.53
CA SER A 148 14.20 18.04 -7.24
C SER A 148 15.38 17.35 -6.52
N PRO A 149 16.57 17.97 -6.45
CA PRO A 149 17.73 17.38 -5.76
C PRO A 149 17.49 17.07 -4.27
N ARG A 150 16.56 17.77 -3.63
CA ARG A 150 16.12 17.55 -2.25
C ARG A 150 14.76 16.88 -2.15
N GLY A 151 14.20 16.45 -3.27
CA GLY A 151 12.91 15.77 -3.33
C GLY A 151 12.96 14.41 -2.64
N ILE A 152 11.80 13.86 -2.32
CA ILE A 152 11.67 12.53 -1.72
C ILE A 152 10.78 11.62 -2.54
N LEU A 153 11.09 10.33 -2.44
CA LEU A 153 10.21 9.23 -2.79
C LEU A 153 9.59 8.68 -1.50
N TYR A 154 8.27 8.58 -1.44
CA TYR A 154 7.53 7.89 -0.39
C TYR A 154 6.83 6.67 -0.98
N LEU A 155 6.99 5.53 -0.35
CA LEU A 155 6.30 4.29 -0.69
C LEU A 155 5.57 3.77 0.55
N ASP A 156 4.34 3.31 0.38
CA ASP A 156 3.62 2.41 1.28
C ASP A 156 3.09 1.27 0.41
N GLU A 157 3.88 0.19 0.31
CA GLU A 157 3.76 -0.75 -0.80
C GLU A 157 3.84 -2.21 -0.42
N TYR A 158 3.19 -3.02 -1.27
CA TYR A 158 3.46 -4.44 -1.35
C TYR A 158 4.81 -4.68 -2.05
N VAL A 159 5.74 -5.28 -1.31
CA VAL A 159 7.12 -5.58 -1.75
C VAL A 159 7.43 -7.08 -1.68
N GLY A 160 6.41 -7.88 -1.49
CA GLY A 160 6.48 -9.33 -1.40
C GLY A 160 6.68 -10.02 -2.75
N PRO A 161 6.56 -11.36 -2.80
CA PRO A 161 6.75 -12.15 -4.01
C PRO A 161 5.91 -11.64 -5.17
N ALA A 162 6.53 -11.51 -6.35
CA ALA A 162 5.82 -11.22 -7.58
C ALA A 162 4.84 -12.35 -7.94
N ARG A 163 3.90 -12.07 -8.84
CA ARG A 163 2.79 -12.96 -9.23
C ARG A 163 3.23 -14.41 -9.55
N GLY A 164 4.41 -14.59 -10.16
CA GLY A 164 4.95 -15.90 -10.54
C GLY A 164 5.78 -16.60 -9.45
N GLU A 165 6.10 -15.93 -8.34
CA GLU A 165 7.10 -16.39 -7.36
C GLU A 165 6.51 -17.17 -6.18
N TRP A 166 5.19 -17.41 -6.16
CA TRP A 166 4.53 -18.18 -5.11
C TRP A 166 4.96 -19.64 -5.11
N THR A 167 5.66 -20.06 -4.04
CA THR A 167 6.17 -21.42 -3.88
C THR A 167 5.20 -22.32 -3.09
N TRP A 168 5.40 -23.63 -3.17
CA TRP A 168 4.68 -24.62 -2.34
C TRP A 168 4.92 -24.39 -0.84
N ARG A 169 6.08 -23.82 -0.45
CA ARG A 169 6.43 -23.53 0.95
C ARG A 169 5.51 -22.45 1.53
N HIS A 170 5.16 -21.42 0.75
CA HIS A 170 4.18 -20.41 1.16
C HIS A 170 2.82 -21.07 1.41
N LEU A 171 2.33 -21.88 0.47
CA LEU A 171 1.05 -22.57 0.59
C LEU A 171 1.01 -23.54 1.78
N LEU A 172 2.07 -24.28 2.01
CA LEU A 172 2.17 -25.20 3.15
C LEU A 172 2.08 -24.45 4.48
N ARG A 173 2.83 -23.34 4.63
CA ARG A 173 2.83 -22.48 5.82
C ARG A 173 1.45 -21.92 6.09
N TRP A 174 0.86 -21.27 5.09
CA TRP A 174 -0.47 -20.66 5.22
C TRP A 174 -1.54 -21.69 5.56
N ASN A 175 -1.57 -22.81 4.87
CA ASN A 175 -2.56 -23.87 5.11
C ASN A 175 -2.39 -24.54 6.46
N ARG A 176 -1.15 -24.70 6.96
CA ARG A 176 -0.90 -25.23 8.31
C ARG A 176 -1.49 -24.30 9.37
N LEU A 177 -1.22 -23.00 9.29
CA LEU A 177 -1.75 -22.00 10.22
C LEU A 177 -3.27 -21.90 10.11
N TYR A 178 -3.79 -21.80 8.89
CA TYR A 178 -5.21 -21.69 8.64
C TYR A 178 -6.03 -22.87 9.18
N ARG A 179 -5.53 -24.10 9.04
CA ARG A 179 -6.18 -25.29 9.60
C ARG A 179 -6.18 -25.31 11.13
N GLY A 180 -5.24 -24.63 11.76
CA GLY A 180 -5.21 -24.45 13.22
C GLY A 180 -6.25 -23.46 13.75
N LEU A 181 -6.86 -22.65 12.90
CA LEU A 181 -7.93 -21.73 13.30
C LEU A 181 -9.25 -22.49 13.55
N PRO A 182 -10.15 -21.99 14.42
CA PRO A 182 -11.48 -22.56 14.64
C PRO A 182 -12.25 -22.75 13.34
N ALA A 183 -13.00 -23.84 13.19
CA ALA A 183 -13.75 -24.14 11.97
C ALA A 183 -14.75 -23.02 11.61
N ALA A 184 -15.37 -22.39 12.61
CA ALA A 184 -16.34 -21.31 12.43
C ALA A 184 -15.77 -20.09 11.70
N VAL A 185 -14.47 -19.78 11.88
CA VAL A 185 -13.81 -18.62 11.22
C VAL A 185 -13.23 -18.95 9.85
N ARG A 186 -13.29 -20.19 9.41
CA ARG A 186 -12.74 -20.61 8.11
C ARG A 186 -13.82 -20.61 7.03
N ARG A 187 -13.68 -19.73 6.02
CA ARG A 187 -14.59 -19.63 4.88
C ARG A 187 -14.33 -20.71 3.83
N THR A 188 -13.06 -21.08 3.64
CA THR A 188 -12.62 -22.04 2.63
C THR A 188 -11.98 -23.28 3.27
N ARG A 189 -11.80 -24.36 2.51
CA ARG A 189 -11.08 -25.56 2.99
C ARG A 189 -9.57 -25.38 2.96
N VAL A 190 -9.07 -24.60 2.00
CA VAL A 190 -7.63 -24.37 1.75
C VAL A 190 -7.39 -22.96 1.25
N ILE A 191 -6.21 -22.42 1.59
CA ILE A 191 -5.67 -21.21 1.00
C ILE A 191 -5.03 -21.56 -0.33
N ARG A 192 -5.39 -20.83 -1.36
CA ARG A 192 -4.81 -20.93 -2.72
C ARG A 192 -3.79 -19.83 -2.94
N ARG A 193 -3.06 -19.90 -4.06
CA ARG A 193 -2.17 -18.81 -4.50
C ARG A 193 -2.99 -17.53 -4.66
N PRO A 194 -2.57 -16.40 -4.08
CA PRO A 194 -3.27 -15.12 -4.18
C PRO A 194 -3.00 -14.48 -5.55
N ILE A 195 -3.56 -15.07 -6.60
CA ILE A 195 -3.43 -14.55 -7.97
C ILE A 195 -4.75 -13.89 -8.33
N ASN A 196 -4.75 -12.57 -8.47
CA ASN A 196 -5.85 -11.84 -9.05
C ASN A 196 -5.88 -12.10 -10.57
N ARG A 197 -6.90 -12.79 -11.05
CA ARG A 197 -7.05 -13.11 -12.48
C ARG A 197 -7.69 -11.98 -13.28
N GLU A 198 -8.40 -11.10 -12.60
CA GLU A 198 -9.11 -9.97 -13.22
C GLU A 198 -8.15 -8.78 -13.43
N ASP A 199 -7.10 -8.69 -12.60
CA ASP A 199 -6.04 -7.71 -12.74
C ASP A 199 -4.72 -8.38 -13.16
N PRO A 200 -4.35 -8.30 -14.43
CA PRO A 200 -3.08 -8.85 -14.92
C PRO A 200 -1.87 -8.05 -14.43
N THR A 201 -2.06 -6.85 -13.91
CA THR A 201 -0.99 -5.96 -13.42
C THR A 201 -0.67 -6.18 -11.94
N GLU A 202 -1.49 -6.92 -11.20
CA GLU A 202 -1.29 -7.19 -9.78
C GLU A 202 0.03 -7.90 -9.51
N ALA A 203 0.91 -7.25 -8.74
CA ALA A 203 2.20 -7.77 -8.28
C ALA A 203 3.13 -8.28 -9.41
N ILE A 204 3.23 -7.53 -10.54
CA ILE A 204 4.02 -7.95 -11.71
C ILE A 204 5.49 -8.16 -11.34
N GLU A 205 6.13 -7.16 -10.73
CA GLU A 205 7.54 -7.15 -10.35
C GLU A 205 7.75 -6.73 -8.89
N SER A 206 6.78 -6.96 -8.02
CA SER A 206 6.76 -6.42 -6.65
C SER A 206 7.99 -6.77 -5.82
N SER A 207 8.57 -7.96 -5.97
CA SER A 207 9.83 -8.37 -5.32
C SER A 207 11.04 -7.54 -5.78
N GLY A 208 10.96 -6.91 -6.95
CA GLY A 208 11.97 -6.01 -7.51
C GLY A 208 11.89 -4.57 -7.02
N ILE A 209 10.84 -4.17 -6.29
CA ILE A 209 10.64 -2.78 -5.87
C ILE A 209 11.80 -2.27 -5.01
N LEU A 210 12.13 -2.96 -3.92
CA LEU A 210 13.19 -2.52 -3.01
C LEU A 210 14.57 -2.48 -3.69
N PRO A 211 15.01 -3.50 -4.45
CA PRO A 211 16.23 -3.42 -5.24
C PRO A 211 16.25 -2.27 -6.25
N ALA A 212 15.12 -1.98 -6.91
CA ALA A 212 15.03 -0.88 -7.86
C ALA A 212 15.08 0.50 -7.15
N VAL A 213 14.47 0.62 -5.97
CA VAL A 213 14.61 1.82 -5.13
C VAL A 213 16.07 2.03 -4.75
N GLU A 214 16.75 1.03 -4.22
CA GLU A 214 18.15 1.13 -3.80
C GLU A 214 19.11 1.47 -4.94
N ARG A 215 18.76 1.15 -6.17
CA ARG A 215 19.56 1.50 -7.36
C ARG A 215 19.57 3.01 -7.65
N HIS A 216 18.44 3.68 -7.44
CA HIS A 216 18.22 5.08 -7.83
C HIS A 216 18.18 6.05 -6.66
N PHE A 217 17.93 5.55 -5.45
CA PHE A 217 17.67 6.34 -4.25
C PHE A 217 18.51 5.88 -3.08
N ARG A 218 18.76 6.80 -2.17
CA ARG A 218 19.27 6.52 -0.83
C ARG A 218 18.07 6.41 0.12
N VAL A 219 17.88 5.25 0.71
CA VAL A 219 16.83 5.04 1.70
C VAL A 219 17.18 5.82 2.97
N LEU A 220 16.28 6.70 3.42
CA LEU A 220 16.38 7.48 4.65
C LEU A 220 15.75 6.74 5.82
N ALA A 221 14.62 6.09 5.57
CA ALA A 221 13.93 5.29 6.54
C ALA A 221 13.12 4.17 5.85
N ARG A 222 12.99 3.02 6.54
CA ARG A 222 12.17 1.88 6.12
C ARG A 222 11.48 1.28 7.33
N GLY A 223 10.18 1.06 7.23
CA GLY A 223 9.34 0.38 8.20
C GLY A 223 8.65 -0.83 7.60
N ASP A 224 9.13 -2.03 7.92
CA ASP A 224 8.53 -3.28 7.47
C ASP A 224 7.35 -3.65 8.37
N TYR A 225 6.17 -3.92 7.78
CA TYR A 225 4.96 -4.20 8.53
C TYR A 225 4.25 -5.51 8.15
N GLY A 226 4.97 -6.48 7.62
CA GLY A 226 4.48 -7.84 7.47
C GLY A 226 3.56 -8.06 6.28
N GLY A 227 2.43 -8.72 6.51
CA GLY A 227 1.47 -9.13 5.48
C GLY A 227 1.77 -10.48 4.84
N ASN A 228 2.76 -11.20 5.32
CA ASN A 228 3.13 -12.47 4.73
C ASN A 228 2.23 -13.64 5.19
N LEU A 229 1.56 -13.50 6.33
CA LEU A 229 0.51 -14.41 6.80
C LEU A 229 -0.88 -13.80 6.66
N LEU A 230 -1.03 -12.55 7.10
CA LEU A 230 -2.32 -11.88 7.12
C LEU A 230 -2.86 -11.64 5.71
N ALA A 231 -2.08 -11.08 4.79
CA ALA A 231 -2.59 -10.78 3.45
C ALA A 231 -3.16 -12.01 2.71
N PRO A 232 -2.51 -13.19 2.68
CA PRO A 232 -3.06 -14.37 2.02
C PRO A 232 -4.13 -15.12 2.81
N ILE A 233 -4.13 -15.04 4.15
CA ILE A 233 -5.06 -15.82 4.99
C ILE A 233 -6.37 -15.05 5.26
N TYR A 234 -6.27 -13.76 5.54
CA TYR A 234 -7.41 -12.93 5.95
C TYR A 234 -8.59 -12.94 4.96
N PRO A 235 -8.40 -12.88 3.63
CA PRO A 235 -9.51 -12.97 2.67
C PRO A 235 -10.26 -14.31 2.72
N SER A 236 -9.66 -15.34 3.32
CA SER A 236 -10.29 -16.66 3.49
C SER A 236 -10.95 -16.84 4.85
N LEU A 237 -10.94 -15.81 5.71
CA LEU A 237 -11.70 -15.84 6.96
C LEU A 237 -13.17 -15.52 6.68
N ARG A 238 -14.06 -16.17 7.44
CA ARG A 238 -15.50 -15.87 7.47
C ARG A 238 -15.72 -14.68 8.40
N ARG A 239 -16.46 -13.69 7.92
CA ARG A 239 -16.72 -12.45 8.66
C ARG A 239 -17.90 -12.62 9.65
N PRO A 240 -17.91 -11.87 10.78
CA PRO A 240 -19.01 -11.90 11.75
C PRO A 240 -20.35 -11.42 11.20
N ASP A 241 -20.34 -10.54 10.21
CA ASP A 241 -21.51 -9.95 9.55
C ASP A 241 -22.10 -10.81 8.43
N GLN A 242 -21.41 -11.90 8.05
CA GLN A 242 -21.91 -12.84 7.04
C GLN A 242 -22.92 -13.83 7.64
N ALA A 243 -23.83 -14.35 6.82
CA ALA A 243 -24.71 -15.43 7.22
C ALA A 243 -23.92 -16.60 7.81
N GLU A 244 -24.36 -17.11 8.98
CA GLU A 244 -23.62 -18.14 9.76
C GLU A 244 -22.17 -17.74 10.11
N GLY A 245 -21.88 -16.44 10.19
CA GLY A 245 -20.58 -15.93 10.60
C GLY A 245 -20.21 -16.30 12.03
N PRO A 246 -18.90 -16.30 12.36
CA PRO A 246 -18.45 -16.52 13.73
C PRO A 246 -18.85 -15.35 14.63
N SER A 247 -18.80 -15.55 15.96
CA SER A 247 -18.87 -14.42 16.87
C SER A 247 -17.73 -13.43 16.61
N ARG A 248 -17.94 -12.14 16.90
CA ARG A 248 -16.91 -11.12 16.80
C ARG A 248 -15.64 -11.53 17.56
N ALA A 249 -15.79 -12.02 18.79
CA ALA A 249 -14.67 -12.47 19.62
C ALA A 249 -13.87 -13.63 18.99
N ALA A 250 -14.55 -14.57 18.31
CA ALA A 250 -13.85 -15.68 17.64
C ALA A 250 -13.08 -15.21 16.40
N PHE A 251 -13.63 -14.23 15.67
CA PHE A 251 -12.98 -13.63 14.52
C PHE A 251 -11.74 -12.81 14.96
N ASP A 252 -11.92 -11.90 15.91
CA ASP A 252 -10.85 -11.04 16.43
C ASP A 252 -9.72 -11.88 17.03
N GLY A 253 -10.06 -12.92 17.81
CA GLY A 253 -9.05 -13.87 18.34
C GLY A 253 -8.28 -14.63 17.26
N ALA A 254 -8.89 -14.94 16.11
CA ALA A 254 -8.18 -15.53 14.97
C ALA A 254 -7.22 -14.53 14.31
N VAL A 255 -7.62 -13.25 14.21
CA VAL A 255 -6.77 -12.18 13.68
C VAL A 255 -5.59 -11.91 14.62
N GLU A 256 -5.82 -11.83 15.93
CA GLU A 256 -4.78 -11.66 16.94
C GLU A 256 -3.77 -12.83 16.92
N PHE A 257 -4.25 -14.06 16.81
CA PHE A 257 -3.37 -15.22 16.64
C PHE A 257 -2.48 -15.10 15.40
N LEU A 258 -3.02 -14.62 14.26
CA LEU A 258 -2.25 -14.41 13.04
C LEU A 258 -1.23 -13.27 13.22
N LEU A 259 -1.62 -12.17 13.89
CA LEU A 259 -0.73 -11.05 14.21
C LEU A 259 0.47 -11.49 15.04
N GLU A 260 0.26 -12.29 16.09
CA GLU A 260 1.36 -12.83 16.91
C GLU A 260 2.33 -13.69 16.09
N ARG A 261 1.84 -14.44 15.11
CA ARG A 261 2.68 -15.25 14.21
C ARG A 261 3.45 -14.40 13.23
N GLU A 262 2.79 -13.37 12.67
CA GLU A 262 3.40 -12.36 11.81
C GLU A 262 4.57 -11.66 12.54
N GLU A 263 4.33 -11.16 13.76
CA GLU A 263 5.33 -10.50 14.59
C GLU A 263 6.55 -11.38 14.86
N ARG A 264 6.34 -12.66 15.21
CA ARG A 264 7.44 -13.60 15.43
C ARG A 264 8.26 -13.85 14.15
N MET A 265 7.62 -13.88 13.00
CA MET A 265 8.32 -14.06 11.73
C MET A 265 9.20 -12.86 11.41
N LEU A 266 8.67 -11.66 11.55
CA LEU A 266 9.42 -10.42 11.31
C LEU A 266 10.59 -10.25 12.29
N GLY A 267 10.43 -10.69 13.54
CA GLY A 267 11.51 -10.69 14.53
C GLY A 267 12.64 -11.65 14.22
N GLY A 268 12.34 -12.76 13.52
CA GLY A 268 13.34 -13.77 13.13
C GLY A 268 13.99 -13.50 11.76
N ASP A 269 13.30 -12.82 10.87
CA ASP A 269 13.77 -12.50 9.52
C ASP A 269 13.09 -11.21 9.02
N PRO A 270 13.75 -10.05 9.17
CA PRO A 270 13.23 -8.78 8.65
C PRO A 270 12.93 -8.78 7.15
N GLY A 271 13.65 -9.61 6.36
CA GLY A 271 13.41 -9.80 4.94
C GLY A 271 12.11 -10.54 4.61
N SER A 272 11.40 -11.06 5.62
CA SER A 272 10.13 -11.77 5.44
C SER A 272 8.91 -10.86 5.27
N SER A 273 9.04 -9.55 5.37
CA SER A 273 7.93 -8.62 5.19
C SER A 273 7.48 -8.53 3.74
N PHE A 274 6.17 -8.58 3.52
CA PHE A 274 5.57 -8.38 2.19
C PHE A 274 5.08 -6.95 1.98
N HIS A 275 5.11 -6.12 3.02
CA HIS A 275 4.74 -4.71 2.92
C HIS A 275 5.76 -3.85 3.65
N ALA A 276 6.06 -2.71 3.08
CA ALA A 276 6.98 -1.75 3.67
C ALA A 276 6.58 -0.31 3.38
N VAL A 277 6.84 0.56 4.34
CA VAL A 277 6.90 2.00 4.13
C VAL A 277 8.36 2.39 3.92
N VAL A 278 8.63 3.14 2.86
CA VAL A 278 9.99 3.60 2.52
C VAL A 278 9.98 5.10 2.28
N VAL A 279 10.91 5.80 2.90
CA VAL A 279 11.23 7.20 2.59
C VAL A 279 12.65 7.24 2.04
N ALA A 280 12.81 7.79 0.83
CA ALA A 280 14.10 7.80 0.15
C ALA A 280 14.33 9.11 -0.59
N GLU A 281 15.59 9.43 -0.91
CA GLU A 281 15.96 10.62 -1.68
C GLU A 281 16.81 10.25 -2.89
N PRO A 282 16.84 11.06 -3.96
CA PRO A 282 17.70 10.83 -5.13
C PRO A 282 19.18 10.64 -4.75
N ARG A 283 19.83 9.67 -5.42
CA ARG A 283 21.30 9.53 -5.37
C ARG A 283 21.98 10.49 -6.31
#